data_1de0dc558d3dde7f30bc2d06f4c19a08
#
_entry.id   1de0dc558d3dde7f30bc2d06f4c19a08
#
_cell.length_a   1.000
_cell.length_b   1.000
_cell.length_c   1.000
_cell.angle_alpha   90.00
_cell.angle_beta   90.00
_cell.angle_gamma   90.00
#
_symmetry.space_group_name_H-M   'P 1'
#
loop_
_entity.id
_entity.type
_entity.pdbx_description
1 polymer ?
#
loop_
_entity_poly.entity_id
_entity_poly.type
_entity_poly.pdbx_seq_one_letter_code
_entity_poly.pdbx_strand_id
1 'polypeptide(L)'
;MKTFYRFRSIDNLVGEKYNELENQSIYFASPNQLNDPMEGFKDLVFNGDSITYKNLFKHYLMCLERIFSLYIIGGEEHHKITADNIPIYDSFDDFPTPMYKELFEKISKEFFEMFEDFIDTIATRTTPIKRDELGLYFDTIHFITLEIIYRNYEENKLLPQRERITKIDLEVVNKIKESINIREKLLKEENGVEKL
;
A
#
# COMPACT_ATOMS: atom_id res chain seq x y z
N MET A 1 9.77 5.82 -37.84
CA MET A 1 9.73 4.52 -37.16
C MET A 1 10.96 4.40 -36.28
N LYS A 2 10.84 4.13 -34.96
CA LYS A 2 11.99 3.93 -34.09
C LYS A 2 12.38 2.45 -34.17
N THR A 3 13.64 2.17 -34.45
CA THR A 3 14.19 0.80 -34.53
C THR A 3 14.88 0.48 -33.21
N PHE A 4 14.53 -0.66 -32.62
CA PHE A 4 15.16 -1.16 -31.41
C PHE A 4 16.04 -2.36 -31.78
N TYR A 5 17.26 -2.42 -31.25
CA TYR A 5 18.20 -3.53 -31.44
C TYR A 5 18.30 -4.33 -30.16
N ARG A 6 18.21 -5.64 -30.26
CA ARG A 6 18.42 -6.56 -29.15
C ARG A 6 19.53 -7.54 -29.52
N PHE A 7 20.52 -7.64 -28.68
CA PHE A 7 21.60 -8.59 -28.83
C PHE A 7 21.24 -9.90 -28.12
N ARG A 8 21.42 -11.01 -28.80
CA ARG A 8 21.17 -12.36 -28.29
C ARG A 8 22.33 -13.26 -28.67
N SER A 9 22.64 -14.26 -27.82
CA SER A 9 23.56 -15.33 -28.20
C SER A 9 22.98 -16.15 -29.35
N ILE A 10 23.85 -16.67 -30.22
CA ILE A 10 23.43 -17.55 -31.33
C ILE A 10 22.70 -18.77 -30.80
N ASP A 11 23.17 -19.33 -29.67
CA ASP A 11 22.55 -20.52 -29.05
C ASP A 11 21.08 -20.26 -28.60
N ASN A 12 20.73 -19.05 -28.22
CA ASN A 12 19.34 -18.72 -27.90
C ASN A 12 18.50 -18.53 -29.17
N LEU A 13 19.10 -18.00 -30.23
CA LEU A 13 18.38 -17.72 -31.48
C LEU A 13 18.05 -18.97 -32.26
N VAL A 14 19.03 -19.89 -32.39
CA VAL A 14 18.92 -21.08 -33.26
C VAL A 14 19.24 -22.39 -32.54
N GLY A 15 19.53 -22.36 -31.25
CA GLY A 15 19.82 -23.54 -30.44
C GLY A 15 18.56 -24.34 -30.10
N GLU A 16 18.71 -25.65 -29.92
CA GLU A 16 17.61 -26.58 -29.66
C GLU A 16 16.74 -26.22 -28.45
N LYS A 17 17.34 -25.57 -27.45
CA LYS A 17 16.64 -25.24 -26.19
C LYS A 17 15.60 -24.14 -26.34
N TYR A 18 15.91 -23.09 -27.11
CA TYR A 18 15.04 -21.90 -27.17
C TYR A 18 14.51 -21.65 -28.59
N ASN A 19 15.38 -21.81 -29.59
CA ASN A 19 15.03 -21.64 -31.02
C ASN A 19 14.14 -20.42 -31.28
N GLU A 20 14.53 -19.25 -30.69
CA GLU A 20 13.70 -18.05 -30.65
C GLU A 20 13.35 -17.53 -32.06
N LEU A 21 14.25 -17.72 -33.02
CA LEU A 21 14.07 -17.25 -34.38
C LEU A 21 12.99 -18.05 -35.14
N GLU A 22 13.04 -19.37 -35.06
CA GLU A 22 12.08 -20.25 -35.73
C GLU A 22 10.71 -20.17 -35.06
N ASN A 23 10.70 -20.15 -33.74
CA ASN A 23 9.47 -20.02 -32.95
C ASN A 23 8.86 -18.61 -32.97
N GLN A 24 9.54 -17.62 -33.56
CA GLN A 24 9.14 -16.22 -33.56
C GLN A 24 8.79 -15.71 -32.16
N SER A 25 9.52 -16.19 -31.15
CA SER A 25 9.28 -15.88 -29.75
C SER A 25 10.39 -14.97 -29.19
N ILE A 26 10.04 -14.11 -28.27
CA ILE A 26 10.98 -13.27 -27.53
C ILE A 26 10.73 -13.50 -26.06
N TYR A 27 11.76 -14.03 -25.38
CA TYR A 27 11.71 -14.20 -23.95
C TYR A 27 12.12 -12.90 -23.24
N PHE A 28 11.26 -12.42 -22.35
CA PHE A 28 11.57 -11.32 -21.43
C PHE A 28 11.78 -11.90 -20.03
N ALA A 29 13.00 -11.83 -19.53
CA ALA A 29 13.30 -12.27 -18.18
C ALA A 29 12.56 -11.39 -17.15
N SER A 30 12.07 -12.00 -16.09
CA SER A 30 11.61 -11.23 -14.92
C SER A 30 12.83 -10.56 -14.26
N PRO A 31 12.64 -9.46 -13.48
CA PRO A 31 13.74 -8.80 -12.78
C PRO A 31 14.63 -9.76 -11.97
N ASN A 32 14.02 -10.78 -11.35
CA ASN A 32 14.73 -11.78 -10.54
C ASN A 32 15.60 -12.76 -11.35
N GLN A 33 15.47 -12.75 -12.68
CA GLN A 33 16.22 -13.61 -13.60
C GLN A 33 17.32 -12.83 -14.35
N LEU A 34 17.45 -11.53 -14.09
CA LEU A 34 18.48 -10.70 -14.68
C LEU A 34 19.82 -10.94 -13.99
N ASN A 35 20.91 -10.93 -14.77
CA ASN A 35 22.26 -11.13 -14.23
C ASN A 35 22.77 -9.94 -13.43
N ASP A 36 22.26 -8.74 -13.71
CA ASP A 36 22.55 -7.52 -12.96
C ASP A 36 21.46 -7.31 -11.92
N PRO A 37 21.75 -7.39 -10.62
CA PRO A 37 20.78 -7.13 -9.56
C PRO A 37 20.13 -5.74 -9.64
N MET A 38 20.80 -4.78 -10.31
CA MET A 38 20.29 -3.42 -10.51
C MET A 38 19.55 -3.25 -11.83
N GLU A 39 19.62 -4.24 -12.75
CA GLU A 39 18.89 -4.21 -14.00
C GLU A 39 17.39 -4.35 -13.75
N GLY A 40 16.63 -3.33 -14.14
CA GLY A 40 15.20 -3.27 -13.87
C GLY A 40 14.82 -2.74 -12.48
N PHE A 41 15.79 -2.48 -11.60
CA PHE A 41 15.53 -1.80 -10.35
C PHE A 41 15.13 -0.35 -10.62
N LYS A 42 13.96 0.01 -10.18
CA LYS A 42 13.45 1.39 -10.25
C LYS A 42 12.97 1.79 -8.88
N ASP A 43 13.45 2.93 -8.40
CA ASP A 43 12.87 3.57 -7.23
C ASP A 43 11.43 3.99 -7.58
N LEU A 44 10.46 3.33 -6.97
CA LEU A 44 9.08 3.77 -7.03
C LEU A 44 8.90 4.91 -6.04
N VAL A 45 8.45 6.03 -6.57
CA VAL A 45 8.16 7.22 -5.78
C VAL A 45 6.70 7.62 -5.97
N PHE A 46 6.12 8.11 -4.90
CA PHE A 46 4.74 8.58 -4.85
C PHE A 46 4.73 10.09 -4.62
N ASN A 47 3.93 10.78 -5.41
CA ASN A 47 3.69 12.21 -5.26
C ASN A 47 2.22 12.47 -5.57
N GLY A 48 1.54 13.22 -4.71
CA GLY A 48 0.13 13.50 -4.85
C GLY A 48 -0.31 14.63 -3.92
N ASP A 49 -1.49 15.12 -4.17
CA ASP A 49 -2.16 16.09 -3.30
C ASP A 49 -2.91 15.41 -2.14
N SER A 50 -3.55 16.20 -1.29
CA SER A 50 -4.34 15.72 -0.16
C SER A 50 -5.47 14.77 -0.59
N ILE A 51 -6.11 15.03 -1.75
CA ILE A 51 -7.18 14.17 -2.26
C ILE A 51 -6.62 12.81 -2.64
N THR A 52 -5.48 12.78 -3.33
CA THR A 52 -4.80 11.56 -3.76
C THR A 52 -4.41 10.70 -2.55
N TYR A 53 -3.80 11.31 -1.53
CA TYR A 53 -3.42 10.56 -0.33
C TYR A 53 -4.62 10.13 0.51
N LYS A 54 -5.65 10.96 0.66
CA LYS A 54 -6.91 10.55 1.33
C LYS A 54 -7.54 9.35 0.61
N ASN A 55 -7.56 9.33 -0.71
CA ASN A 55 -8.06 8.19 -1.47
C ASN A 55 -7.18 6.94 -1.30
N LEU A 56 -5.85 7.09 -1.29
CA LEU A 56 -4.91 5.99 -1.06
C LEU A 56 -5.13 5.36 0.32
N PHE A 57 -5.22 6.16 1.38
CA PHE A 57 -5.48 5.68 2.74
C PHE A 57 -6.88 5.08 2.90
N LYS A 58 -7.87 5.63 2.20
CA LYS A 58 -9.21 5.06 2.15
C LYS A 58 -9.22 3.68 1.48
N HIS A 59 -8.48 3.54 0.38
CA HIS A 59 -8.34 2.25 -0.30
C HIS A 59 -7.59 1.22 0.57
N TYR A 60 -6.53 1.65 1.26
CA TYR A 60 -5.85 0.83 2.26
C TYR A 60 -6.83 0.31 3.32
N LEU A 61 -7.67 1.20 3.88
CA LEU A 61 -8.68 0.84 4.87
C LEU A 61 -9.69 -0.17 4.32
N MET A 62 -10.14 0.00 3.07
CA MET A 62 -11.05 -0.94 2.40
C MET A 62 -10.43 -2.32 2.26
N CYS A 63 -9.17 -2.39 1.82
CA CYS A 63 -8.46 -3.66 1.70
C CYS A 63 -8.28 -4.34 3.07
N LEU A 64 -7.94 -3.57 4.10
CA LEU A 64 -7.73 -4.10 5.44
C LEU A 64 -9.03 -4.61 6.07
N GLU A 65 -10.12 -3.85 5.95
CA GLU A 65 -11.44 -4.27 6.41
C GLU A 65 -11.90 -5.54 5.67
N ARG A 66 -11.66 -5.60 4.36
CA ARG A 66 -12.01 -6.79 3.57
C ARG A 66 -11.25 -8.03 4.01
N ILE A 67 -9.94 -7.91 4.21
CA ILE A 67 -9.14 -9.01 4.73
C ILE A 67 -9.67 -9.44 6.10
N PHE A 68 -9.95 -8.48 6.96
CA PHE A 68 -10.47 -8.74 8.30
C PHE A 68 -11.81 -9.50 8.24
N SER A 69 -12.76 -9.07 7.42
CA SER A 69 -14.05 -9.75 7.24
C SER A 69 -13.88 -11.17 6.70
N LEU A 70 -12.96 -11.38 5.75
CA LEU A 70 -12.67 -12.71 5.21
C LEU A 70 -12.08 -13.65 6.27
N TYR A 71 -11.20 -13.15 7.15
CA TYR A 71 -10.68 -13.95 8.25
C TYR A 71 -11.78 -14.38 9.23
N ILE A 72 -12.75 -13.50 9.50
CA ILE A 72 -13.90 -13.83 10.36
C ILE A 72 -14.79 -14.90 9.69
N ILE A 73 -15.12 -14.71 8.41
CA ILE A 73 -15.98 -15.63 7.66
C ILE A 73 -15.26 -16.97 7.43
N GLY A 74 -13.97 -16.94 7.11
CA GLY A 74 -13.18 -18.13 6.83
C GLY A 74 -12.91 -19.01 8.05
N GLY A 75 -12.95 -18.45 9.27
CA GLY A 75 -12.71 -19.19 10.50
C GLY A 75 -11.43 -20.03 10.44
N GLU A 76 -11.54 -21.36 10.63
CA GLU A 76 -10.40 -22.28 10.57
C GLU A 76 -9.78 -22.40 9.17
N GLU A 77 -10.49 -22.04 8.13
CA GLU A 77 -10.01 -22.06 6.73
C GLU A 77 -9.28 -20.78 6.31
N HIS A 78 -9.04 -19.85 7.23
CA HIS A 78 -8.35 -18.58 6.94
C HIS A 78 -6.99 -18.75 6.25
N HIS A 79 -6.30 -19.88 6.43
CA HIS A 79 -5.04 -20.21 5.75
C HIS A 79 -5.15 -20.28 4.22
N LYS A 80 -6.36 -20.39 3.68
CA LYS A 80 -6.63 -20.34 2.22
C LYS A 80 -6.66 -18.91 1.67
N ILE A 81 -6.67 -17.90 2.53
CA ILE A 81 -6.65 -16.49 2.13
C ILE A 81 -5.21 -16.11 1.82
N THR A 82 -4.94 -15.83 0.55
CA THR A 82 -3.63 -15.42 0.05
C THR A 82 -3.74 -14.07 -0.65
N ALA A 83 -2.61 -13.39 -0.88
CA ALA A 83 -2.58 -12.12 -1.59
C ALA A 83 -3.24 -12.19 -2.98
N ASP A 84 -3.17 -13.36 -3.63
CA ASP A 84 -3.71 -13.56 -4.97
C ASP A 84 -5.23 -13.73 -5.01
N ASN A 85 -5.85 -14.10 -3.89
CA ASN A 85 -7.29 -14.36 -3.81
C ASN A 85 -8.07 -13.38 -2.93
N ILE A 86 -7.41 -12.33 -2.44
CA ILE A 86 -8.08 -11.24 -1.74
C ILE A 86 -8.82 -10.38 -2.77
N PRO A 87 -10.16 -10.32 -2.75
CA PRO A 87 -10.89 -9.44 -3.63
C PRO A 87 -10.63 -7.99 -3.21
N ILE A 88 -10.12 -7.19 -4.13
CA ILE A 88 -9.97 -5.75 -3.96
C ILE A 88 -11.31 -5.12 -4.40
N TYR A 89 -11.86 -4.26 -3.58
CA TYR A 89 -13.02 -3.47 -3.99
C TYR A 89 -12.56 -2.33 -4.90
N ASP A 90 -13.12 -2.28 -6.09
CA ASP A 90 -12.85 -1.21 -7.05
C ASP A 90 -13.69 0.04 -6.75
N SER A 91 -14.83 -0.12 -6.09
CA SER A 91 -15.69 0.99 -5.72
C SER A 91 -16.42 0.79 -4.38
N PHE A 92 -16.94 1.89 -3.83
CA PHE A 92 -17.79 1.89 -2.63
C PHE A 92 -19.16 1.21 -2.83
N ASP A 93 -19.54 0.93 -4.07
CA ASP A 93 -20.81 0.27 -4.38
C ASP A 93 -20.69 -1.25 -4.38
N ASP A 94 -19.45 -1.78 -4.22
CA ASP A 94 -19.17 -3.22 -4.24
C ASP A 94 -19.33 -3.91 -2.87
N PHE A 95 -19.89 -3.21 -1.88
CA PHE A 95 -20.20 -3.84 -0.59
C PHE A 95 -21.31 -4.85 -0.74
N PRO A 96 -21.17 -6.06 -0.14
CA PRO A 96 -22.12 -7.16 -0.32
C PRO A 96 -23.52 -6.85 0.25
N THR A 97 -23.61 -5.97 1.23
CA THR A 97 -24.90 -5.56 1.83
C THR A 97 -24.86 -4.10 2.29
N PRO A 98 -26.03 -3.44 2.40
CA PRO A 98 -26.11 -2.09 2.96
C PRO A 98 -25.53 -2.00 4.38
N MET A 99 -25.71 -3.02 5.20
CA MET A 99 -25.16 -3.08 6.56
C MET A 99 -23.61 -2.99 6.57
N TYR A 100 -22.93 -3.71 5.68
CA TYR A 100 -21.48 -3.64 5.55
C TYR A 100 -21.01 -2.28 5.03
N LYS A 101 -21.79 -1.66 4.15
CA LYS A 101 -21.52 -0.30 3.68
C LYS A 101 -21.60 0.70 4.83
N GLU A 102 -22.66 0.68 5.62
CA GLU A 102 -22.82 1.55 6.80
C GLU A 102 -21.72 1.31 7.84
N LEU A 103 -21.35 0.05 8.08
CA LEU A 103 -20.26 -0.30 8.97
C LEU A 103 -18.92 0.30 8.48
N PHE A 104 -18.63 0.14 7.19
CA PHE A 104 -17.42 0.71 6.60
C PHE A 104 -17.42 2.24 6.64
N GLU A 105 -18.55 2.90 6.41
CA GLU A 105 -18.67 4.36 6.53
C GLU A 105 -18.36 4.83 7.96
N LYS A 106 -18.84 4.11 8.98
CA LYS A 106 -18.52 4.39 10.39
C LYS A 106 -17.06 4.20 10.70
N ILE A 107 -16.45 3.08 10.27
CA ILE A 107 -15.03 2.80 10.42
C ILE A 107 -14.18 3.86 9.71
N SER A 108 -14.55 4.22 8.49
CA SER A 108 -13.87 5.22 7.67
C SER A 108 -13.90 6.60 8.32
N LYS A 109 -15.04 7.00 8.85
CA LYS A 109 -15.18 8.26 9.57
C LYS A 109 -14.23 8.32 10.77
N GLU A 110 -14.24 7.30 11.62
CA GLU A 110 -13.38 7.24 12.81
C GLU A 110 -11.88 7.22 12.42
N PHE A 111 -11.54 6.46 11.38
CA PHE A 111 -10.18 6.40 10.85
C PHE A 111 -9.68 7.79 10.42
N PHE A 112 -10.48 8.53 9.64
CA PHE A 112 -10.08 9.85 9.17
C PHE A 112 -10.10 10.89 10.30
N GLU A 113 -11.01 10.83 11.26
CA GLU A 113 -10.98 11.69 12.45
C GLU A 113 -9.66 11.50 13.23
N MET A 114 -9.11 10.30 13.27
CA MET A 114 -7.87 9.99 13.98
C MET A 114 -6.61 10.34 13.18
N PHE A 115 -6.60 10.09 11.86
CA PHE A 115 -5.40 10.17 11.04
C PHE A 115 -5.38 11.32 10.03
N GLU A 116 -6.40 12.17 9.96
CA GLU A 116 -6.47 13.26 8.99
C GLU A 116 -5.23 14.14 9.02
N ASP A 117 -4.82 14.58 10.20
CA ASP A 117 -3.63 15.42 10.40
C ASP A 117 -2.31 14.72 10.01
N PHE A 118 -2.22 13.40 10.22
CA PHE A 118 -1.10 12.59 9.75
C PHE A 118 -1.06 12.49 8.21
N ILE A 119 -2.22 12.25 7.59
CA ILE A 119 -2.35 12.15 6.13
C ILE A 119 -2.08 13.51 5.48
N ASP A 120 -2.57 14.59 6.05
CA ASP A 120 -2.32 15.94 5.54
C ASP A 120 -0.83 16.33 5.70
N THR A 121 -0.15 15.89 6.77
CA THR A 121 1.29 16.06 6.92
C THR A 121 2.06 15.34 5.78
N ILE A 122 1.63 14.16 5.41
CA ILE A 122 2.21 13.42 4.26
C ILE A 122 1.93 14.16 2.95
N ALA A 123 0.72 14.64 2.75
CA ALA A 123 0.28 15.31 1.52
C ALA A 123 0.94 16.69 1.29
N THR A 124 1.37 17.36 2.35
CA THR A 124 2.02 18.68 2.28
C THR A 124 3.53 18.60 2.00
N ARG A 125 4.07 17.41 1.86
CA ARG A 125 5.49 17.22 1.53
C ARG A 125 5.83 17.78 0.16
N THR A 126 7.01 18.36 0.06
CA THR A 126 7.57 18.88 -1.20
C THR A 126 8.41 17.83 -1.93
N THR A 127 8.79 16.76 -1.22
CA THR A 127 9.61 15.67 -1.77
C THR A 127 8.77 14.43 -2.03
N PRO A 128 9.03 13.71 -3.15
CA PRO A 128 8.38 12.43 -3.42
C PRO A 128 8.66 11.41 -2.30
N ILE A 129 7.67 10.57 -2.03
CA ILE A 129 7.76 9.51 -1.02
C ILE A 129 8.27 8.25 -1.70
N LYS A 130 9.33 7.64 -1.17
CA LYS A 130 9.81 6.34 -1.64
C LYS A 130 8.85 5.22 -1.19
N ARG A 131 8.87 4.11 -1.93
CA ARG A 131 8.02 2.95 -1.64
C ARG A 131 8.17 2.45 -0.20
N ASP A 132 9.42 2.29 0.26
CA ASP A 132 9.68 1.77 1.60
C ASP A 132 9.23 2.75 2.69
N GLU A 133 9.34 4.04 2.43
CA GLU A 133 8.85 5.09 3.32
C GLU A 133 7.32 5.10 3.40
N LEU A 134 6.63 4.89 2.28
CA LEU A 134 5.18 4.74 2.27
C LEU A 134 4.75 3.48 3.02
N GLY A 135 5.49 2.37 2.87
CA GLY A 135 5.31 1.15 3.65
C GLY A 135 5.37 1.42 5.15
N LEU A 136 6.40 2.15 5.61
CA LEU A 136 6.53 2.54 7.01
C LEU A 136 5.33 3.35 7.52
N TYR A 137 4.74 4.21 6.69
CA TYR A 137 3.55 4.98 7.08
C TYR A 137 2.34 4.07 7.30
N PHE A 138 2.13 3.08 6.42
CA PHE A 138 1.08 2.09 6.63
C PHE A 138 1.34 1.23 7.87
N ASP A 139 2.56 0.73 8.06
CA ASP A 139 2.94 -0.08 9.23
C ASP A 139 2.69 0.68 10.54
N THR A 140 2.98 2.00 10.54
CA THR A 140 2.81 2.86 11.72
C THR A 140 1.36 2.90 12.20
N ILE A 141 0.41 2.95 11.27
CA ILE A 141 -1.02 3.06 11.61
C ILE A 141 -1.74 1.72 11.63
N HIS A 142 -1.09 0.64 11.17
CA HIS A 142 -1.73 -0.65 10.89
C HIS A 142 -2.47 -1.23 12.10
N PHE A 143 -1.77 -1.37 13.23
CA PHE A 143 -2.38 -1.95 14.44
C PHE A 143 -3.50 -1.09 15.00
N ILE A 144 -3.36 0.23 14.91
CA ILE A 144 -4.40 1.16 15.37
C ILE A 144 -5.64 1.04 14.46
N THR A 145 -5.41 0.92 13.15
CA THR A 145 -6.49 0.73 12.17
C THR A 145 -7.23 -0.60 12.42
N LEU A 146 -6.50 -1.68 12.67
CA LEU A 146 -7.10 -2.96 13.04
C LEU A 146 -7.95 -2.84 14.32
N GLU A 147 -7.48 -2.10 15.32
CA GLU A 147 -8.24 -1.88 16.55
C GLU A 147 -9.53 -1.11 16.31
N ILE A 148 -9.51 -0.09 15.43
CA ILE A 148 -10.72 0.63 15.01
C ILE A 148 -11.71 -0.32 14.34
N ILE A 149 -11.25 -1.14 13.39
CA ILE A 149 -12.09 -2.12 12.69
C ILE A 149 -12.69 -3.10 13.71
N TYR A 150 -11.85 -3.71 14.54
CA TYR A 150 -12.25 -4.72 15.51
C TYR A 150 -13.33 -4.19 16.46
N ARG A 151 -13.12 -3.00 17.04
CA ARG A 151 -14.08 -2.36 17.95
C ARG A 151 -15.41 -2.08 17.27
N ASN A 152 -15.41 -1.60 16.02
CA ASN A 152 -16.64 -1.38 15.29
C ASN A 152 -17.41 -2.66 15.00
N TYR A 153 -16.72 -3.78 14.75
CA TYR A 153 -17.34 -5.10 14.61
C TYR A 153 -17.94 -5.60 15.92
N GLU A 154 -17.28 -5.40 17.06
CA GLU A 154 -17.80 -5.74 18.38
C GLU A 154 -19.05 -4.93 18.72
N GLU A 155 -19.04 -3.61 18.48
CA GLU A 155 -20.17 -2.70 18.72
C GLU A 155 -21.42 -3.09 17.88
N ASN A 156 -21.19 -3.56 16.66
CA ASN A 156 -22.27 -4.03 15.78
C ASN A 156 -22.63 -5.52 16.00
N LYS A 157 -22.08 -6.15 17.06
CA LYS A 157 -22.34 -7.55 17.43
C LYS A 157 -21.97 -8.57 16.35
N LEU A 158 -21.06 -8.23 15.47
CA LEU A 158 -20.50 -9.13 14.47
C LEU A 158 -19.36 -9.98 15.06
N LEU A 159 -18.79 -9.53 16.17
CA LEU A 159 -17.81 -10.26 16.98
C LEU A 159 -18.20 -10.24 18.46
N PRO A 160 -17.78 -11.23 19.23
CA PRO A 160 -17.89 -11.18 20.69
C PRO A 160 -17.03 -10.07 21.26
N GLN A 161 -17.52 -9.40 22.30
CA GLN A 161 -16.75 -8.37 22.98
C GLN A 161 -15.54 -8.98 23.70
N ARG A 162 -14.37 -8.33 23.54
CA ARG A 162 -13.14 -8.71 24.25
C ARG A 162 -13.20 -8.25 25.70
N GLU A 163 -12.63 -9.03 26.59
CA GLU A 163 -12.47 -8.66 28.01
C GLU A 163 -11.50 -7.49 28.21
N ARG A 164 -10.56 -7.29 27.28
CA ARG A 164 -9.57 -6.21 27.32
C ARG A 164 -9.67 -5.38 26.06
N ILE A 165 -9.84 -4.08 26.24
CA ILE A 165 -9.74 -3.09 25.16
C ILE A 165 -8.30 -2.61 25.10
N THR A 166 -7.65 -2.75 23.94
CA THR A 166 -6.33 -2.21 23.71
C THR A 166 -6.41 -0.68 23.73
N LYS A 167 -5.60 -0.04 24.59
CA LYS A 167 -5.51 1.41 24.60
C LYS A 167 -4.79 1.84 23.31
N ILE A 168 -5.44 2.69 22.53
CA ILE A 168 -4.83 3.28 21.34
C ILE A 168 -3.72 4.26 21.80
N ASP A 169 -2.51 4.00 21.31
CA ASP A 169 -1.35 4.86 21.55
C ASP A 169 -0.91 5.51 20.25
N LEU A 170 -1.06 6.83 20.18
CA LEU A 170 -0.70 7.66 19.03
C LEU A 170 0.73 8.20 19.09
N GLU A 171 1.51 7.84 20.10
CA GLU A 171 2.87 8.39 20.28
C GLU A 171 3.77 8.10 19.08
N VAL A 172 3.71 6.88 18.54
CA VAL A 172 4.50 6.49 17.36
C VAL A 172 4.08 7.29 16.13
N VAL A 173 2.77 7.48 15.91
CA VAL A 173 2.24 8.28 14.80
C VAL A 173 2.74 9.73 14.90
N ASN A 174 2.70 10.33 16.10
CA ASN A 174 3.17 11.68 16.33
C ASN A 174 4.67 11.82 16.09
N LYS A 175 5.50 10.84 16.53
CA LYS A 175 6.95 10.83 16.26
C LYS A 175 7.27 10.79 14.77
N ILE A 176 6.55 9.98 14.00
CA ILE A 176 6.74 9.92 12.54
C ILE A 176 6.35 11.25 11.89
N LYS A 177 5.23 11.84 12.30
CA LYS A 177 4.78 13.16 11.84
C LYS A 177 5.81 14.26 12.10
N GLU A 178 6.38 14.29 13.30
CA GLU A 178 7.47 15.22 13.65
C GLU A 178 8.69 15.00 12.77
N SER A 179 9.09 13.74 12.53
CA SER A 179 10.21 13.39 11.67
C SER A 179 10.02 13.88 10.24
N ILE A 180 8.81 13.74 9.69
CA ILE A 180 8.46 14.27 8.36
C ILE A 180 8.66 15.79 8.33
N ASN A 181 8.12 16.50 9.31
CA ASN A 181 8.20 17.96 9.38
C ASN A 181 9.64 18.47 9.53
N ILE A 182 10.48 17.80 10.34
CA ILE A 182 11.89 18.14 10.49
C ILE A 182 12.63 17.93 9.16
N ARG A 183 12.40 16.81 8.49
CA ARG A 183 13.03 16.51 7.19
C ARG A 183 12.67 17.54 6.14
N GLU A 184 11.40 17.90 6.00
CA GLU A 184 10.92 18.92 5.05
C GLU A 184 11.54 20.30 5.34
N LYS A 185 11.73 20.64 6.62
CA LYS A 185 12.40 21.87 7.02
C LYS A 185 13.88 21.91 6.59
N LEU A 186 14.62 20.82 6.86
CA LEU A 186 16.03 20.71 6.47
C LEU A 186 16.21 20.81 4.94
N LEU A 187 15.37 20.13 4.16
CA LEU A 187 15.43 20.20 2.71
C LEU A 187 15.13 21.59 2.14
N LYS A 188 14.24 22.36 2.79
CA LYS A 188 13.99 23.76 2.42
C LYS A 188 15.19 24.65 2.72
N GLU A 189 15.88 24.41 3.81
CA GLU A 189 17.10 25.15 4.20
C GLU A 189 18.27 24.84 3.23
N GLU A 190 18.50 23.58 2.88
CA GLU A 190 19.54 23.16 1.91
C GLU A 190 19.28 23.78 0.52
N ASN A 191 18.05 23.69 0.02
CA ASN A 191 17.71 24.30 -1.29
C ASN A 191 17.76 25.84 -1.26
N GLY A 192 17.73 26.47 -0.09
CA GLY A 192 17.92 27.90 0.10
C GLY A 192 19.40 28.32 0.01
N VAL A 193 20.31 27.44 0.41
CA VAL A 193 21.76 27.71 0.38
C VAL A 193 22.35 27.54 -1.02
N GLU A 194 21.81 26.62 -1.85
CA GLU A 194 22.24 26.46 -3.24
C GLU A 194 21.83 27.61 -4.19
N LYS A 195 20.99 28.54 -3.74
CA LYS A 195 20.52 29.70 -4.52
C LYS A 195 21.22 31.01 -4.19
N LEU A 196 22.23 31.02 -3.31
CA LEU A 196 23.10 32.14 -2.98
C LEU A 196 24.50 31.97 -3.58
#